data_21a44acffda53edf6c5aeed0e6d8cf9c
#
_entry.id   21a44acffda53edf6c5aeed0e6d8cf9c
#
_cell.length_a   1.000
_cell.length_b   1.000
_cell.length_c   1.000
_cell.angle_alpha   90.00
_cell.angle_beta   90.00
_cell.angle_gamma   90.00
#
_symmetry.space_group_name_H-M   'P 1'
#
loop_
_entity.id
_entity.type
_entity.pdbx_description
1 polymer ?
#
loop_
_entity_poly.entity_id
_entity_poly.type
_entity_poly.pdbx_seq_one_letter_code
_entity_poly.pdbx_strand_id
1 'polypeptide(L)'
;MSALQALHYFRSHGIRRAPVVHHGRLVGMLAQSDLYKVLPITVASQSEVAETEVPVSAAMSHVVHSLSPDQHLEDAARLMLQHKFGGLPVVQDGSLVGILTESDVFRALIDIATSAGEIRITFQPKHEHEATLDPLMVALRAGAKVHTYLTHQRPGGERLHLLRISGGKRETLVQGLEQAGYVLVEWGSDSRPQLQVGAPSPS
;
A
#
# COMPACT_ATOMS: atom_id res chain seq x y z
N MET A 1 -27.91 -14.81 -3.06
CA MET A 1 -27.75 -13.52 -3.78
C MET A 1 -27.48 -13.80 -5.24
N SER A 2 -28.15 -13.10 -6.16
CA SER A 2 -27.85 -13.19 -7.59
C SER A 2 -26.69 -12.30 -8.00
N ALA A 3 -26.09 -12.58 -9.16
CA ALA A 3 -25.00 -11.77 -9.73
C ALA A 3 -25.44 -10.31 -10.00
N LEU A 4 -26.69 -10.12 -10.41
CA LEU A 4 -27.25 -8.78 -10.64
C LEU A 4 -27.40 -8.00 -9.33
N GLN A 5 -27.93 -8.63 -8.28
CA GLN A 5 -28.01 -8.02 -6.95
C GLN A 5 -26.61 -7.65 -6.42
N ALA A 6 -25.62 -8.52 -6.62
CA ALA A 6 -24.24 -8.24 -6.24
C ALA A 6 -23.65 -7.06 -7.03
N LEU A 7 -23.93 -6.94 -8.33
CA LEU A 7 -23.49 -5.82 -9.16
C LEU A 7 -24.10 -4.49 -8.69
N HIS A 8 -25.40 -4.46 -8.39
CA HIS A 8 -26.05 -3.29 -7.83
C HIS A 8 -25.44 -2.91 -6.47
N TYR A 9 -25.23 -3.90 -5.60
CA TYR A 9 -24.59 -3.67 -4.30
C TYR A 9 -23.18 -3.08 -4.45
N PHE A 10 -22.37 -3.60 -5.37
CA PHE A 10 -21.02 -3.09 -5.61
C PHE A 10 -21.05 -1.64 -6.11
N ARG A 11 -21.96 -1.32 -7.03
CA ARG A 11 -22.09 0.05 -7.57
C ARG A 11 -22.57 1.04 -6.50
N SER A 12 -23.60 0.66 -5.73
CA SER A 12 -24.17 1.55 -4.71
C SER A 12 -23.21 1.85 -3.55
N HIS A 13 -22.29 0.91 -3.25
CA HIS A 13 -21.31 1.07 -2.18
C HIS A 13 -19.90 1.46 -2.66
N GLY A 14 -19.72 1.65 -3.97
CA GLY A 14 -18.41 2.01 -4.54
C GLY A 14 -17.32 0.96 -4.34
N ILE A 15 -17.69 -0.31 -4.15
CA ILE A 15 -16.77 -1.42 -3.94
C ILE A 15 -16.58 -2.23 -5.22
N ARG A 16 -15.42 -2.82 -5.40
CA ARG A 16 -15.07 -3.60 -6.61
C ARG A 16 -14.93 -5.09 -6.36
N ARG A 17 -14.91 -5.51 -5.09
CA ARG A 17 -14.76 -6.92 -4.70
C ARG A 17 -15.26 -7.14 -3.29
N ALA A 18 -15.71 -8.35 -3.04
CA ALA A 18 -16.16 -8.78 -1.71
C ALA A 18 -15.91 -10.26 -1.50
N PRO A 19 -15.64 -10.68 -0.26
CA PRO A 19 -15.65 -12.08 0.10
C PRO A 19 -17.09 -12.62 0.07
N VAL A 20 -17.23 -13.84 -0.41
CA VAL A 20 -18.51 -14.57 -0.39
C VAL A 20 -18.47 -15.54 0.77
N VAL A 21 -19.49 -15.46 1.63
CA VAL A 21 -19.59 -16.33 2.80
C VAL A 21 -20.85 -17.19 2.73
N HIS A 22 -20.76 -18.39 3.26
CA HIS A 22 -21.88 -19.30 3.47
C HIS A 22 -21.83 -19.84 4.90
N HIS A 23 -22.89 -19.63 5.66
CA HIS A 23 -22.91 -19.94 7.10
C HIS A 23 -21.70 -19.39 7.89
N GLY A 24 -21.30 -18.16 7.62
CA GLY A 24 -20.15 -17.49 8.26
C GLY A 24 -18.77 -17.90 7.73
N ARG A 25 -18.69 -18.96 6.93
CA ARG A 25 -17.42 -19.44 6.36
C ARG A 25 -17.14 -18.82 4.99
N LEU A 26 -15.89 -18.47 4.74
CA LEU A 26 -15.45 -18.00 3.44
C LEU A 26 -15.56 -19.13 2.40
N VAL A 27 -16.30 -18.89 1.31
CA VAL A 27 -16.50 -19.86 0.22
C VAL A 27 -16.02 -19.35 -1.14
N GLY A 28 -15.70 -18.04 -1.25
CA GLY A 28 -15.22 -17.48 -2.50
C GLY A 28 -14.87 -16.00 -2.38
N MET A 29 -14.28 -15.49 -3.46
CA MET A 29 -14.09 -14.05 -3.70
C MET A 29 -14.80 -13.66 -4.98
N LEU A 30 -15.52 -12.55 -4.94
CA LEU A 30 -16.26 -12.01 -6.07
C LEU A 30 -15.68 -10.65 -6.44
N ALA A 31 -15.28 -10.47 -7.70
CA ALA A 31 -14.90 -9.17 -8.23
C ALA A 31 -15.99 -8.65 -9.17
N GLN A 32 -16.10 -7.32 -9.28
CA GLN A 32 -17.04 -6.67 -10.18
C GLN A 32 -16.80 -7.08 -11.64
N SER A 33 -15.53 -7.27 -12.04
CA SER A 33 -15.14 -7.77 -13.36
C SER A 33 -15.69 -9.15 -13.67
N ASP A 34 -15.85 -10.00 -12.65
CA ASP A 34 -16.33 -11.37 -12.84
C ASP A 34 -17.84 -11.42 -13.05
N LEU A 35 -18.56 -10.47 -12.44
CA LEU A 35 -20.01 -10.31 -12.68
C LEU A 35 -20.30 -9.96 -14.13
N TYR A 36 -19.47 -9.14 -14.78
CA TYR A 36 -19.64 -8.80 -16.20
C TYR A 36 -19.43 -9.98 -17.17
N LYS A 37 -18.73 -11.03 -16.72
CA LYS A 37 -18.52 -12.23 -17.54
C LYS A 37 -19.76 -13.12 -17.61
N VAL A 38 -20.59 -13.08 -16.57
CA VAL A 38 -21.78 -13.94 -16.44
C VAL A 38 -23.09 -13.21 -16.70
N LEU A 39 -23.07 -11.87 -16.67
CA LEU A 39 -24.25 -11.05 -16.95
C LEU A 39 -24.28 -10.65 -18.43
N PRO A 40 -25.45 -10.69 -19.11
CA PRO A 40 -25.59 -10.19 -20.47
C PRO A 40 -25.19 -8.71 -20.59
N ILE A 41 -24.61 -8.31 -21.71
CA ILE A 41 -24.13 -6.93 -21.97
C ILE A 41 -25.27 -5.91 -21.82
N THR A 42 -26.51 -6.29 -22.17
CA THR A 42 -27.71 -5.48 -22.03
C THR A 42 -28.06 -5.13 -20.57
N VAL A 43 -27.74 -6.00 -19.62
CA VAL A 43 -27.97 -5.77 -18.18
C VAL A 43 -26.93 -4.80 -17.59
N ALA A 44 -25.75 -4.76 -18.18
CA ALA A 44 -24.72 -3.81 -17.78
C ALA A 44 -25.09 -2.34 -18.11
N SER A 45 -26.03 -2.10 -19.00
CA SER A 45 -26.42 -0.77 -19.53
C SER A 45 -27.79 -0.24 -19.08
N GLN A 46 -28.29 -0.61 -17.92
CA GLN A 46 -29.51 -0.03 -17.29
C GLN A 46 -30.85 -0.28 -17.99
N SER A 47 -30.95 -1.18 -18.94
CA SER A 47 -32.25 -1.54 -19.53
C SER A 47 -32.87 -2.71 -18.80
N GLU A 48 -34.16 -2.63 -18.51
CA GLU A 48 -34.99 -3.67 -17.91
C GLU A 48 -34.80 -5.01 -18.63
N VAL A 49 -34.00 -5.89 -18.04
CA VAL A 49 -33.86 -7.26 -18.52
C VAL A 49 -34.24 -8.19 -17.41
N ALA A 50 -35.06 -9.17 -17.77
CA ALA A 50 -35.55 -10.26 -16.92
C ALA A 50 -34.48 -10.68 -15.90
N GLU A 51 -34.89 -10.83 -14.65
CA GLU A 51 -34.05 -11.33 -13.52
C GLU A 51 -33.34 -12.61 -13.96
N THR A 52 -32.14 -12.44 -14.48
CA THR A 52 -31.26 -13.57 -14.74
C THR A 52 -30.84 -14.07 -13.36
N GLU A 53 -31.42 -15.17 -12.91
CA GLU A 53 -31.13 -15.79 -11.62
C GLU A 53 -29.74 -16.46 -11.56
N VAL A 54 -28.74 -15.84 -12.19
CA VAL A 54 -27.36 -16.33 -12.10
C VAL A 54 -26.87 -16.11 -10.67
N PRO A 55 -26.57 -17.17 -9.92
CA PRO A 55 -26.10 -17.03 -8.54
C PRO A 55 -24.66 -16.47 -8.53
N VAL A 56 -24.28 -15.76 -7.47
CA VAL A 56 -22.89 -15.24 -7.30
C VAL A 56 -21.85 -16.36 -7.33
N SER A 57 -22.22 -17.57 -6.94
CA SER A 57 -21.35 -18.75 -7.01
C SER A 57 -20.90 -19.12 -8.42
N ALA A 58 -21.64 -18.73 -9.45
CA ALA A 58 -21.24 -18.95 -10.84
C ALA A 58 -20.17 -17.96 -11.33
N ALA A 59 -20.03 -16.83 -10.64
CA ALA A 59 -19.08 -15.77 -11.01
C ALA A 59 -17.85 -15.71 -10.07
N MET A 60 -17.99 -16.16 -8.82
CA MET A 60 -16.93 -16.02 -7.82
C MET A 60 -15.75 -16.97 -8.09
N SER A 61 -14.58 -16.57 -7.63
CA SER A 61 -13.43 -17.46 -7.51
C SER A 61 -13.59 -18.33 -6.25
N HIS A 62 -13.51 -19.65 -6.41
CA HIS A 62 -13.60 -20.62 -5.32
C HIS A 62 -12.26 -20.85 -4.62
N VAL A 63 -11.15 -20.65 -5.34
CA VAL A 63 -9.80 -20.72 -4.76
C VAL A 63 -9.46 -19.35 -4.19
N VAL A 64 -9.46 -19.25 -2.88
CA VAL A 64 -9.27 -17.98 -2.18
C VAL A 64 -8.03 -18.05 -1.30
N HIS A 65 -7.09 -17.15 -1.56
CA HIS A 65 -6.02 -16.86 -0.61
C HIS A 65 -6.58 -15.96 0.48
N SER A 66 -6.36 -16.32 1.72
CA SER A 66 -6.77 -15.53 2.90
C SER A 66 -5.57 -15.20 3.77
N LEU A 67 -5.74 -14.18 4.58
CA LEU A 67 -4.79 -13.75 5.59
C LEU A 67 -5.29 -14.15 6.97
N SER A 68 -4.37 -14.33 7.91
CA SER A 68 -4.64 -14.37 9.34
C SER A 68 -4.57 -12.94 9.91
N PRO A 69 -5.32 -12.60 11.00
CA PRO A 69 -5.26 -11.26 11.60
C PRO A 69 -3.89 -10.85 12.12
N ASP A 70 -3.04 -11.79 12.48
CA ASP A 70 -1.69 -11.61 13.00
C ASP A 70 -0.61 -11.62 11.92
N GLN A 71 -0.99 -11.79 10.65
CA GLN A 71 -0.04 -11.78 9.53
C GLN A 71 0.52 -10.38 9.28
N HIS A 72 1.82 -10.29 9.02
CA HIS A 72 2.48 -9.01 8.73
C HIS A 72 1.94 -8.36 7.45
N LEU A 73 1.81 -7.04 7.48
CA LEU A 73 1.31 -6.24 6.35
C LEU A 73 2.17 -6.42 5.10
N GLU A 74 3.49 -6.55 5.28
CA GLU A 74 4.46 -6.74 4.19
C GLU A 74 4.24 -8.07 3.46
N ASP A 75 3.87 -9.13 4.19
CA ASP A 75 3.57 -10.42 3.58
C ASP A 75 2.26 -10.39 2.81
N ALA A 76 1.25 -9.71 3.35
CA ALA A 76 0.01 -9.46 2.65
C ALA A 76 0.22 -8.65 1.36
N ALA A 77 1.02 -7.58 1.44
CA ALA A 77 1.37 -6.75 0.28
C ALA A 77 2.13 -7.54 -0.78
N ARG A 78 3.07 -8.40 -0.36
CA ARG A 78 3.82 -9.29 -1.27
C ARG A 78 2.91 -10.27 -1.97
N LEU A 79 1.98 -10.90 -1.24
CA LEU A 79 1.00 -11.84 -1.79
C LEU A 79 0.07 -11.14 -2.82
N MET A 80 -0.41 -9.93 -2.49
CA MET A 80 -1.21 -9.13 -3.42
C MET A 80 -0.44 -8.82 -4.71
N LEU A 81 0.83 -8.42 -4.60
CA LEU A 81 1.67 -8.07 -5.74
C LEU A 81 1.97 -9.30 -6.63
N GLN A 82 2.34 -10.43 -6.02
CA GLN A 82 2.68 -11.67 -6.73
C GLN A 82 1.51 -12.22 -7.53
N HIS A 83 0.31 -12.19 -6.96
CA HIS A 83 -0.89 -12.77 -7.56
C HIS A 83 -1.83 -11.74 -8.20
N LYS A 84 -1.45 -10.45 -8.18
CA LYS A 84 -2.29 -9.33 -8.67
C LYS A 84 -3.67 -9.29 -7.98
N PHE A 85 -3.69 -9.62 -6.71
CA PHE A 85 -4.90 -9.53 -5.90
C PHE A 85 -5.07 -8.11 -5.39
N GLY A 86 -6.17 -7.46 -5.69
CA GLY A 86 -6.46 -6.13 -5.15
C GLY A 86 -7.16 -6.16 -3.79
N GLY A 87 -7.30 -7.33 -3.16
CA GLY A 87 -7.82 -7.52 -1.81
C GLY A 87 -7.83 -8.97 -1.41
N LEU A 88 -7.59 -9.22 -0.13
CA LEU A 88 -7.53 -10.53 0.50
C LEU A 88 -8.47 -10.58 1.71
N PRO A 89 -9.31 -11.59 1.84
CA PRO A 89 -10.12 -11.78 3.04
C PRO A 89 -9.22 -12.14 4.23
N VAL A 90 -9.60 -11.65 5.40
CA VAL A 90 -8.95 -11.98 6.66
C VAL A 90 -9.83 -12.99 7.38
N VAL A 91 -9.27 -14.13 7.73
CA VAL A 91 -9.98 -15.27 8.33
C VAL A 91 -9.36 -15.63 9.67
N GLN A 92 -10.18 -15.78 10.67
CA GLN A 92 -9.81 -16.29 12.00
C GLN A 92 -10.72 -17.46 12.36
N ASP A 93 -10.12 -18.57 12.76
CA ASP A 93 -10.84 -19.79 13.17
C ASP A 93 -11.88 -20.25 12.15
N GLY A 94 -11.56 -20.10 10.85
CA GLY A 94 -12.42 -20.46 9.74
C GLY A 94 -13.54 -19.45 9.42
N SER A 95 -13.65 -18.38 10.20
CA SER A 95 -14.65 -17.32 10.02
C SER A 95 -14.04 -16.07 9.39
N LEU A 96 -14.78 -15.44 8.47
CA LEU A 96 -14.39 -14.16 7.88
C LEU A 96 -14.48 -13.06 8.95
N VAL A 97 -13.36 -12.38 9.23
CA VAL A 97 -13.29 -11.28 10.19
C VAL A 97 -13.02 -9.92 9.55
N GLY A 98 -12.58 -9.90 8.28
CA GLY A 98 -12.31 -8.66 7.56
C GLY A 98 -11.86 -8.88 6.12
N ILE A 99 -11.50 -7.78 5.48
CA ILE A 99 -10.85 -7.75 4.17
C ILE A 99 -9.76 -6.70 4.20
N LEU A 100 -8.58 -7.05 3.70
CA LEU A 100 -7.47 -6.12 3.46
C LEU A 100 -7.42 -5.84 1.96
N THR A 101 -7.40 -4.55 1.58
CA THR A 101 -7.31 -4.12 0.17
C THR A 101 -5.98 -3.43 -0.12
N GLU A 102 -5.63 -3.30 -1.41
CA GLU A 102 -4.46 -2.50 -1.83
C GLU A 102 -4.51 -1.07 -1.28
N SER A 103 -5.71 -0.47 -1.23
CA SER A 103 -5.90 0.88 -0.67
C SER A 103 -5.57 0.94 0.82
N ASP A 104 -5.85 -0.12 1.56
CA ASP A 104 -5.53 -0.19 2.99
C ASP A 104 -4.02 -0.35 3.20
N VAL A 105 -3.37 -1.15 2.37
CA VAL A 105 -1.91 -1.29 2.35
C VAL A 105 -1.25 0.06 2.03
N PHE A 106 -1.70 0.75 0.99
CA PHE A 106 -1.16 2.08 0.66
C PHE A 106 -1.40 3.11 1.77
N ARG A 107 -2.58 3.09 2.40
CA ARG A 107 -2.87 3.99 3.52
C ARG A 107 -1.92 3.72 4.68
N ALA A 108 -1.74 2.47 5.08
CA ALA A 108 -0.82 2.10 6.14
C ALA A 108 0.63 2.51 5.83
N LEU A 109 1.08 2.33 4.57
CA LEU A 109 2.41 2.78 4.14
C LEU A 109 2.54 4.32 4.20
N ILE A 110 1.50 5.05 3.79
CA ILE A 110 1.46 6.51 3.91
C ILE A 110 1.53 6.90 5.39
N ASP A 111 0.74 6.29 6.24
CA ASP A 111 0.71 6.59 7.68
C ASP A 111 2.06 6.33 8.35
N ILE A 112 2.76 5.26 7.96
CA ILE A 112 4.12 4.95 8.43
C ILE A 112 5.14 5.97 7.87
N ALA A 113 4.99 6.35 6.61
CA ALA A 113 5.95 7.21 5.91
C ALA A 113 5.70 8.71 6.13
N THR A 114 4.51 9.13 6.55
CA THR A 114 4.12 10.55 6.62
C THR A 114 3.50 10.89 7.97
N SER A 115 4.14 11.76 8.72
CA SER A 115 3.53 12.45 9.87
C SER A 115 3.38 13.94 9.53
N ALA A 116 2.24 14.53 9.84
CA ALA A 116 1.94 15.91 9.48
C ALA A 116 2.91 16.91 10.18
N GLY A 117 3.36 17.91 9.46
CA GLY A 117 4.18 19.01 10.00
C GLY A 117 5.66 18.68 10.18
N GLU A 118 6.16 17.61 9.59
CA GLU A 118 7.54 17.18 9.74
C GLU A 118 8.43 17.62 8.58
N ILE A 119 9.70 17.80 8.91
CA ILE A 119 10.74 18.07 7.92
C ILE A 119 11.19 16.73 7.35
N ARG A 120 11.17 16.62 6.03
CA ARG A 120 11.73 15.50 5.30
C ARG A 120 13.15 15.83 4.84
N ILE A 121 14.08 14.94 5.13
CA ILE A 121 15.48 15.07 4.72
C ILE A 121 15.87 13.79 3.97
N THR A 122 16.35 13.96 2.75
CA THR A 122 16.94 12.87 1.97
C THR A 122 18.42 13.13 1.81
N PHE A 123 19.23 12.12 2.11
CA PHE A 123 20.69 12.21 2.03
C PHE A 123 21.27 10.85 1.63
N GLN A 124 22.53 10.86 1.23
CA GLN A 124 23.25 9.64 0.83
C GLN A 124 24.68 9.68 1.37
N PRO A 125 25.34 8.53 1.60
CA PRO A 125 26.76 8.49 1.93
C PRO A 125 27.57 9.08 0.77
N LYS A 126 28.65 9.81 1.08
CA LYS A 126 29.63 10.29 0.08
C LYS A 126 30.32 9.11 -0.61
N HIS A 127 30.67 8.11 0.17
CA HIS A 127 31.23 6.84 -0.27
C HIS A 127 30.64 5.71 0.57
N GLU A 128 30.42 4.56 -0.03
CA GLU A 128 29.65 3.45 0.57
C GLU A 128 30.17 2.94 1.93
N HIS A 129 31.40 3.24 2.28
CA HIS A 129 32.07 2.76 3.50
C HIS A 129 32.62 3.87 4.41
N GLU A 130 32.35 5.14 4.13
CA GLU A 130 32.94 6.28 4.86
C GLU A 130 31.99 6.95 5.87
N ALA A 131 30.74 6.50 6.00
CA ALA A 131 29.85 7.05 7.00
C ALA A 131 30.32 6.69 8.42
N THR A 132 30.82 7.68 9.15
CA THR A 132 31.45 7.48 10.46
C THR A 132 30.46 7.52 11.63
N LEU A 133 29.26 8.06 11.42
CA LEU A 133 28.21 8.17 12.44
C LEU A 133 26.86 7.78 11.88
N ASP A 134 26.04 7.12 12.71
CA ASP A 134 24.65 6.83 12.41
C ASP A 134 23.86 8.15 12.26
N PRO A 135 23.09 8.33 11.17
CA PRO A 135 22.28 9.52 10.94
C PRO A 135 21.28 9.83 12.05
N LEU A 136 20.78 8.80 12.73
CA LEU A 136 19.90 8.98 13.87
C LEU A 136 20.61 9.70 15.02
N MET A 137 21.86 9.34 15.29
CA MET A 137 22.67 10.01 16.31
C MET A 137 22.96 11.46 15.96
N VAL A 138 23.18 11.74 14.68
CA VAL A 138 23.37 13.13 14.19
C VAL A 138 22.09 13.94 14.42
N ALA A 139 20.94 13.39 14.06
CA ALA A 139 19.64 14.05 14.25
C ALA A 139 19.35 14.33 15.74
N LEU A 140 19.57 13.34 16.61
CA LEU A 140 19.37 13.50 18.06
C LEU A 140 20.30 14.54 18.65
N ARG A 141 21.58 14.57 18.27
CA ARG A 141 22.55 15.59 18.71
C ARG A 141 22.18 17.00 18.24
N ALA A 142 21.53 17.11 17.08
CA ALA A 142 21.00 18.38 16.58
C ALA A 142 19.72 18.84 17.29
N GLY A 143 19.22 18.08 18.27
CA GLY A 143 17.98 18.35 19.01
C GLY A 143 16.72 18.04 18.22
N ALA A 144 16.81 17.23 17.17
CA ALA A 144 15.66 16.80 16.41
C ALA A 144 14.98 15.58 17.06
N LYS A 145 13.66 15.55 16.98
CA LYS A 145 12.89 14.33 17.26
C LYS A 145 12.70 13.56 15.95
N VAL A 146 13.20 12.34 15.89
CA VAL A 146 13.07 11.47 14.71
C VAL A 146 11.75 10.71 14.80
N HIS A 147 10.95 10.80 13.75
CA HIS A 147 9.68 10.09 13.61
C HIS A 147 9.80 8.88 12.68
N THR A 148 10.53 9.04 11.59
CA THR A 148 10.74 7.96 10.62
C THR A 148 12.18 8.00 10.10
N TYR A 149 12.78 6.82 9.99
CA TYR A 149 14.05 6.63 9.30
C TYR A 149 13.91 5.44 8.35
N LEU A 150 14.10 5.71 7.08
CA LEU A 150 14.03 4.69 6.03
C LEU A 150 15.34 4.69 5.24
N THR A 151 15.72 3.53 4.77
CA THR A 151 16.82 3.36 3.82
C THR A 151 16.32 2.65 2.58
N HIS A 152 16.77 3.10 1.42
CA HIS A 152 16.44 2.49 0.14
C HIS A 152 17.69 2.35 -0.71
N GLN A 153 17.93 1.16 -1.24
CA GLN A 153 19.01 0.90 -2.18
C GLN A 153 18.48 1.02 -3.61
N ARG A 154 19.04 1.93 -4.38
CA ARG A 154 18.70 2.10 -5.81
C ARG A 154 19.27 0.94 -6.64
N PRO A 155 18.72 0.68 -7.84
CA PRO A 155 19.24 -0.34 -8.75
C PRO A 155 20.72 -0.18 -9.11
N GLY A 156 21.27 1.05 -9.02
CA GLY A 156 22.70 1.36 -9.22
C GLY A 156 23.61 1.11 -8.02
N GLY A 157 23.08 0.56 -6.91
CA GLY A 157 23.84 0.30 -5.68
C GLY A 157 23.84 1.47 -4.68
N GLU A 158 23.46 2.68 -5.09
CA GLU A 158 23.42 3.84 -4.22
C GLU A 158 22.39 3.67 -3.10
N ARG A 159 22.81 3.95 -1.87
CA ARG A 159 21.92 3.92 -0.70
C ARG A 159 21.41 5.31 -0.38
N LEU A 160 20.09 5.49 -0.45
CA LEU A 160 19.43 6.69 0.04
C LEU A 160 18.95 6.49 1.46
N HIS A 161 19.06 7.53 2.25
CA HIS A 161 18.51 7.63 3.59
C HIS A 161 17.45 8.73 3.61
N LEU A 162 16.33 8.45 4.25
CA LEU A 162 15.25 9.40 4.46
C LEU A 162 14.98 9.51 5.95
N LEU A 163 15.07 10.71 6.47
CA LEU A 163 14.65 11.07 7.83
C LEU A 163 13.41 11.96 7.78
N ARG A 164 12.46 11.67 8.66
CA ARG A 164 11.40 12.61 9.02
C ARG A 164 11.59 13.02 10.45
N ILE A 165 11.68 14.33 10.65
CA ILE A 165 12.00 14.92 11.95
C ILE A 165 11.07 16.07 12.29
N SER A 166 10.96 16.38 13.56
CA SER A 166 10.45 17.66 14.06
C SER A 166 11.48 18.30 14.98
N GLY A 167 11.52 19.63 14.98
CA GLY A 167 12.53 20.39 15.74
C GLY A 167 13.94 20.24 15.18
N GLY A 168 14.92 20.61 16.00
CA GLY A 168 16.32 20.66 15.58
C GLY A 168 16.67 21.92 14.77
N LYS A 169 17.96 22.25 14.74
CA LYS A 169 18.47 23.35 13.93
C LYS A 169 19.01 22.81 12.62
N ARG A 170 18.51 23.35 11.50
CA ARG A 170 18.88 22.92 10.15
C ARG A 170 20.39 22.91 9.94
N GLU A 171 21.04 24.02 10.32
CA GLU A 171 22.48 24.22 10.15
C GLU A 171 23.28 23.15 10.88
N THR A 172 22.91 22.86 12.15
CA THR A 172 23.58 21.87 12.98
C THR A 172 23.41 20.47 12.39
N LEU A 173 22.23 20.18 11.85
CA LEU A 173 21.90 18.87 11.29
C LEU A 173 22.61 18.63 9.96
N VAL A 174 22.61 19.62 9.07
CA VAL A 174 23.33 19.55 7.79
C VAL A 174 24.83 19.40 8.02
N GLN A 175 25.42 20.23 8.86
CA GLN A 175 26.85 20.15 9.21
C GLN A 175 27.21 18.80 9.84
N GLY A 176 26.36 18.31 10.74
CA GLY A 176 26.55 16.99 11.36
C GLY A 176 26.51 15.83 10.38
N LEU A 177 25.58 15.85 9.42
CA LEU A 177 25.50 14.86 8.35
C LEU A 177 26.73 14.93 7.42
N GLU A 178 27.16 16.13 7.03
CA GLU A 178 28.35 16.33 6.19
C GLU A 178 29.62 15.84 6.87
N GLN A 179 29.79 16.13 8.16
CA GLN A 179 30.91 15.64 8.97
C GLN A 179 30.89 14.13 9.17
N ALA A 180 29.68 13.55 9.22
CA ALA A 180 29.49 12.11 9.30
C ALA A 180 29.68 11.38 7.96
N GLY A 181 30.02 12.09 6.88
CA GLY A 181 30.28 11.50 5.57
C GLY A 181 29.06 11.37 4.67
N TYR A 182 28.00 12.15 4.91
CA TYR A 182 26.81 12.18 4.06
C TYR A 182 26.74 13.43 3.19
N VAL A 183 26.00 13.34 2.09
CA VAL A 183 25.63 14.46 1.22
C VAL A 183 24.12 14.62 1.26
N LEU A 184 23.69 15.87 1.51
CA LEU A 184 22.28 16.21 1.44
C LEU A 184 21.79 16.16 -0.01
N VAL A 185 20.72 15.41 -0.25
CA VAL A 185 20.05 15.32 -1.57
C VAL A 185 18.84 16.24 -1.61
N GLU A 186 18.04 16.25 -0.55
CA GLU A 186 16.82 17.05 -0.49
C GLU A 186 16.53 17.47 0.96
N TRP A 187 16.03 18.70 1.12
CA TRP A 187 15.48 19.22 2.36
C TRP A 187 14.12 19.86 2.05
N GLY A 188 13.04 19.31 2.58
CA GLY A 188 11.70 19.84 2.33
C GLY A 188 10.82 19.76 3.58
N SER A 189 9.95 20.76 3.75
CA SER A 189 8.74 20.60 4.53
C SER A 189 7.72 19.86 3.65
N ASP A 190 6.78 19.13 4.23
CA ASP A 190 5.87 18.16 3.62
C ASP A 190 4.93 18.70 2.51
N SER A 191 5.46 19.41 1.54
CA SER A 191 4.76 19.88 0.35
C SER A 191 5.12 19.01 -0.85
N ARG A 192 4.35 17.95 -1.01
CA ARG A 192 4.19 17.03 -2.16
C ARG A 192 5.47 16.39 -2.72
N PRO A 193 5.57 15.05 -2.69
CA PRO A 193 6.60 14.38 -3.46
C PRO A 193 6.36 14.67 -4.95
N GLN A 194 7.35 15.21 -5.65
CA GLN A 194 7.39 15.11 -7.10
C GLN A 194 7.64 13.65 -7.46
N LEU A 195 6.56 12.95 -7.80
CA LEU A 195 6.65 11.64 -8.45
C LEU A 195 7.33 11.84 -9.81
N GLN A 196 8.63 11.62 -9.87
CA GLN A 196 9.26 11.28 -11.14
C GLN A 196 8.75 9.89 -11.51
N VAL A 197 7.70 9.84 -12.31
CA VAL A 197 7.25 8.61 -12.97
C VAL A 197 8.38 8.23 -13.92
N GLY A 198 9.12 7.17 -13.59
CA GLY A 198 10.12 6.61 -14.48
C GLY A 198 9.47 6.26 -15.81
N ALA A 199 10.13 6.63 -16.92
CA ALA A 199 9.70 6.26 -18.24
C ALA A 199 9.49 4.74 -18.34
N PRO A 200 8.45 4.27 -19.05
CA PRO A 200 8.24 2.84 -19.24
C PRO A 200 9.47 2.25 -19.94
N SER A 201 9.97 1.13 -19.42
CA SER A 201 11.01 0.35 -20.06
C SER A 201 10.58 0.00 -21.47
N PRO A 202 11.42 0.17 -22.49
CA PRO A 202 11.09 -0.28 -23.85
C PRO A 202 10.94 -1.80 -23.85
N SER A 203 9.87 -2.26 -24.42
CA SER A 203 9.50 -3.66 -24.66
C SER A 203 10.50 -4.40 -25.55
#